data_229ed801bbed31636e3137b56ca3adeb
#
_entry.id   229ed801bbed31636e3137b56ca3adeb
#
_cell.length_a   1.000
_cell.length_b   1.000
_cell.length_c   1.000
_cell.angle_alpha   90.00
_cell.angle_beta   90.00
_cell.angle_gamma   90.00
#
_symmetry.space_group_name_H-M   'P 1'
#
loop_
_entity.id
_entity.type
_entity.pdbx_description
1 polymer ?
#
loop_
_entity_poly.entity_id
_entity_poly.type
_entity_poly.pdbx_seq_one_letter_code
_entity_poly.pdbx_strand_id
1 'polypeptide(L)'
;MKISIIGPGIMPIPPTGWGAVEILIWDQKLALEKLGHEVDIVNVKSPIDIVKRVNIFRPDFVHIQYDDFIELYPYIQYPCAITSHFGYLEQPNKWGYYKDRIVKPFQRISPNIFCLSDGIKDVYQNKLSIEKSNLFVTPNGVNTRKFICKDKPKHPDRSLYLAKIDYRKRQSMFQSISSLYYAGNNADPNFNVNINYLGEWSKEHLYKNLSDYGNLVLLSDGEAHPLVCMEALAAGLGVVVCEYGAANLDTTKEFITVIPESKINDIQYLEEEIIKNREYSIVHRDAIIEYAFNFNWVNIIENRYIPCVEYLISKVK
;
A
#
# COMPACT_ATOMS: atom_id res chain seq x y z
N MET A 1 12.15 -2.56 -22.01
CA MET A 1 11.38 -1.33 -22.23
C MET A 1 11.94 -0.22 -21.36
N LYS A 2 11.76 1.03 -21.79
CA LYS A 2 12.04 2.24 -21.00
C LYS A 2 10.76 2.69 -20.29
N ILE A 3 10.78 2.78 -18.98
CA ILE A 3 9.60 3.14 -18.17
C ILE A 3 9.92 4.36 -17.32
N SER A 4 9.09 5.40 -17.41
CA SER A 4 9.20 6.57 -16.53
C SER A 4 8.15 6.49 -15.45
N ILE A 5 8.55 6.57 -14.17
CA ILE A 5 7.65 6.58 -13.01
C ILE A 5 7.63 7.98 -12.42
N ILE A 6 6.46 8.61 -12.40
CA ILE A 6 6.26 9.94 -11.84
C ILE A 6 5.82 9.79 -10.37
N GLY A 7 6.66 10.24 -9.46
CA GLY A 7 6.40 10.24 -8.02
C GLY A 7 5.82 11.57 -7.51
N PRO A 8 5.43 11.63 -6.21
CA PRO A 8 4.75 12.81 -5.62
C PRO A 8 5.58 14.10 -5.59
N GLY A 9 6.91 14.01 -5.66
CA GLY A 9 7.80 15.18 -5.50
C GLY A 9 7.81 15.75 -4.07
N ILE A 10 7.35 14.97 -3.08
CA ILE A 10 7.20 15.42 -1.68
C ILE A 10 8.43 15.03 -0.86
N MET A 11 8.81 13.77 -0.92
CA MET A 11 9.96 13.21 -0.22
C MET A 11 10.97 12.64 -1.23
N PRO A 12 12.26 12.48 -0.83
CA PRO A 12 13.23 11.83 -1.70
C PRO A 12 12.85 10.37 -2.00
N ILE A 13 13.29 9.86 -3.14
CA ILE A 13 13.15 8.44 -3.52
C ILE A 13 14.57 7.89 -3.77
N PRO A 14 15.07 6.89 -3.01
CA PRO A 14 14.39 6.24 -1.88
C PRO A 14 14.23 7.17 -0.68
N PRO A 15 13.17 7.02 0.12
CA PRO A 15 12.98 7.83 1.32
C PRO A 15 13.94 7.39 2.44
N THR A 16 14.36 8.34 3.26
CA THR A 16 15.23 8.09 4.42
C THR A 16 14.47 7.56 5.64
N GLY A 17 13.13 7.69 5.65
CA GLY A 17 12.25 7.28 6.75
C GLY A 17 10.92 6.76 6.23
N TRP A 18 9.80 7.35 6.73
CA TRP A 18 8.46 7.06 6.24
C TRP A 18 8.25 7.60 4.81
N GLY A 19 7.18 7.20 4.15
CA GLY A 19 6.88 7.55 2.76
C GLY A 19 6.49 6.31 1.99
N ALA A 20 5.25 5.82 2.20
CA ALA A 20 4.81 4.54 1.64
C ALA A 20 4.85 4.54 0.12
N VAL A 21 4.40 5.61 -0.53
CA VAL A 21 4.39 5.73 -2.01
C VAL A 21 5.81 5.77 -2.55
N GLU A 22 6.71 6.52 -1.91
CA GLU A 22 8.11 6.61 -2.30
C GLU A 22 8.85 5.27 -2.17
N ILE A 23 8.52 4.49 -1.13
CA ILE A 23 9.05 3.12 -0.95
C ILE A 23 8.54 2.22 -2.06
N LEU A 24 7.24 2.26 -2.36
CA LEU A 24 6.63 1.47 -3.44
C LEU A 24 7.28 1.78 -4.79
N ILE A 25 7.47 3.06 -5.13
CA ILE A 25 8.12 3.48 -6.38
C ILE A 25 9.56 2.95 -6.45
N TRP A 26 10.30 3.06 -5.35
CA TRP A 26 11.68 2.58 -5.31
C TRP A 26 11.78 1.06 -5.48
N ASP A 27 10.98 0.31 -4.74
CA ASP A 27 10.99 -1.16 -4.82
C ASP A 27 10.46 -1.66 -6.19
N GLN A 28 9.48 -0.97 -6.77
CA GLN A 28 9.00 -1.24 -8.13
C GLN A 28 10.11 -1.01 -9.16
N LYS A 29 10.85 0.12 -9.07
CA LYS A 29 12.00 0.39 -9.94
C LYS A 29 13.02 -0.74 -9.86
N LEU A 30 13.46 -1.11 -8.67
CA LEU A 30 14.46 -2.16 -8.48
C LEU A 30 14.02 -3.51 -9.09
N ALA A 31 12.73 -3.83 -8.95
CA ALA A 31 12.19 -5.06 -9.50
C ALA A 31 12.08 -5.02 -11.04
N LEU A 32 11.68 -3.88 -11.63
CA LEU A 32 11.66 -3.66 -13.07
C LEU A 32 13.07 -3.74 -13.67
N GLU A 33 14.06 -3.11 -13.05
CA GLU A 33 15.45 -3.17 -13.50
C GLU A 33 16.03 -4.59 -13.43
N LYS A 34 15.66 -5.35 -12.39
CA LYS A 34 16.03 -6.78 -12.28
C LYS A 34 15.45 -7.62 -13.43
N LEU A 35 14.31 -7.22 -13.98
CA LEU A 35 13.68 -7.85 -15.14
C LEU A 35 14.19 -7.31 -16.48
N GLY A 36 15.22 -6.46 -16.47
CA GLY A 36 15.87 -5.94 -17.67
C GLY A 36 15.19 -4.71 -18.29
N HIS A 37 14.35 -4.01 -17.55
CA HIS A 37 13.77 -2.73 -17.98
C HIS A 37 14.67 -1.57 -17.56
N GLU A 38 14.70 -0.48 -18.35
CA GLU A 38 15.34 0.78 -17.99
C GLU A 38 14.31 1.70 -17.32
N VAL A 39 14.60 2.19 -16.11
CA VAL A 39 13.61 2.93 -15.31
C VAL A 39 14.14 4.28 -14.87
N ASP A 40 13.46 5.36 -15.26
CA ASP A 40 13.66 6.72 -14.71
C ASP A 40 12.57 7.06 -13.69
N ILE A 41 12.97 7.68 -12.57
CA ILE A 41 12.05 8.23 -11.57
C ILE A 41 12.03 9.75 -11.69
N VAL A 42 10.88 10.28 -12.09
CA VAL A 42 10.62 11.72 -12.13
C VAL A 42 9.90 12.14 -10.85
N ASN A 43 10.68 12.58 -9.85
CA ASN A 43 10.15 12.94 -8.54
C ASN A 43 10.33 14.45 -8.26
N VAL A 44 9.57 15.27 -8.96
CA VAL A 44 9.56 16.75 -8.83
C VAL A 44 8.13 17.26 -8.81
N LYS A 45 7.90 18.44 -8.19
CA LYS A 45 6.56 19.04 -8.02
C LYS A 45 6.06 19.80 -9.25
N SER A 46 6.98 20.35 -10.05
CA SER A 46 6.62 21.22 -11.18
C SER A 46 6.10 20.39 -12.36
N PRO A 47 4.86 20.58 -12.81
CA PRO A 47 4.30 19.89 -13.99
C PRO A 47 5.16 20.10 -15.25
N ILE A 48 5.70 21.29 -15.45
CA ILE A 48 6.55 21.63 -16.59
C ILE A 48 7.84 20.80 -16.54
N ASP A 49 8.47 20.70 -15.36
CA ASP A 49 9.72 19.94 -15.20
C ASP A 49 9.48 18.44 -15.33
N ILE A 50 8.30 17.94 -14.89
CA ILE A 50 7.89 16.55 -15.09
C ILE A 50 7.85 16.23 -16.59
N VAL A 51 7.06 16.98 -17.36
CA VAL A 51 6.93 16.78 -18.84
C VAL A 51 8.30 16.90 -19.53
N LYS A 52 9.10 17.89 -19.16
CA LYS A 52 10.44 18.08 -19.73
C LYS A 52 11.34 16.85 -19.49
N ARG A 53 11.38 16.33 -18.25
CA ARG A 53 12.20 15.15 -17.90
C ARG A 53 11.73 13.90 -18.62
N VAL A 54 10.42 13.64 -18.65
CA VAL A 54 9.83 12.52 -19.40
C VAL A 54 10.23 12.60 -20.87
N ASN A 55 10.13 13.79 -21.52
CA ASN A 55 10.49 13.97 -22.91
C ASN A 55 12.00 13.80 -23.20
N ILE A 56 12.87 14.13 -22.23
CA ILE A 56 14.32 13.88 -22.36
C ILE A 56 14.59 12.37 -22.29
N PHE A 57 13.96 11.64 -21.38
CA PHE A 57 14.15 10.20 -21.21
C PHE A 57 13.60 9.37 -22.37
N ARG A 58 12.50 9.86 -23.01
CA ARG A 58 11.79 9.18 -24.13
C ARG A 58 11.38 7.75 -23.78
N PRO A 59 10.48 7.57 -22.80
CA PRO A 59 10.06 6.24 -22.35
C PRO A 59 9.15 5.56 -23.38
N ASP A 60 9.07 4.24 -23.30
CA ASP A 60 8.02 3.46 -23.99
C ASP A 60 6.66 3.59 -23.24
N PHE A 61 6.72 3.81 -21.92
CA PHE A 61 5.55 3.92 -21.04
C PHE A 61 5.79 4.88 -19.86
N VAL A 62 4.73 5.57 -19.44
CA VAL A 62 4.74 6.47 -18.28
C VAL A 62 3.74 5.96 -17.23
N HIS A 63 4.18 5.84 -15.99
CA HIS A 63 3.32 5.52 -14.84
C HIS A 63 3.28 6.68 -13.85
N ILE A 64 2.11 7.32 -13.69
CA ILE A 64 1.88 8.37 -12.71
C ILE A 64 1.45 7.72 -11.39
N GLN A 65 2.28 7.78 -10.36
CA GLN A 65 2.03 7.19 -9.03
C GLN A 65 1.49 8.22 -8.01
N TYR A 66 0.87 9.29 -8.50
CA TYR A 66 0.31 10.34 -7.66
C TYR A 66 -0.89 10.98 -8.34
N ASP A 67 -2.07 10.84 -7.74
CA ASP A 67 -3.34 11.26 -8.32
C ASP A 67 -3.54 12.78 -8.41
N ASP A 68 -2.83 13.58 -7.60
CA ASP A 68 -2.80 15.04 -7.76
C ASP A 68 -2.23 15.49 -9.13
N PHE A 69 -1.53 14.61 -9.82
CA PHE A 69 -1.04 14.86 -11.17
C PHE A 69 -2.00 14.41 -12.29
N ILE A 70 -3.27 14.14 -11.96
CA ILE A 70 -4.28 13.77 -12.96
C ILE A 70 -4.40 14.79 -14.09
N GLU A 71 -4.33 16.08 -13.80
CA GLU A 71 -4.38 17.16 -14.80
C GLU A 71 -3.17 17.17 -15.74
N LEU A 72 -2.08 16.50 -15.37
CA LEU A 72 -0.92 16.33 -16.22
C LEU A 72 -1.12 15.25 -17.30
N TYR A 73 -2.03 14.29 -17.05
CA TYR A 73 -2.23 13.12 -17.90
C TYR A 73 -2.42 13.47 -19.41
N PRO A 74 -3.23 14.47 -19.81
CA PRO A 74 -3.42 14.82 -21.23
C PRO A 74 -2.17 15.41 -21.91
N TYR A 75 -1.16 15.83 -21.14
CA TYR A 75 0.08 16.42 -21.67
C TYR A 75 1.21 15.40 -21.82
N ILE A 76 1.01 14.17 -21.38
CA ILE A 76 1.95 13.07 -21.56
C ILE A 76 1.77 12.48 -22.97
N GLN A 77 2.77 12.59 -23.82
CA GLN A 77 2.74 12.15 -25.22
C GLN A 77 3.10 10.66 -25.42
N TYR A 78 3.17 9.90 -24.35
CA TYR A 78 3.53 8.48 -24.33
C TYR A 78 2.36 7.66 -23.79
N PRO A 79 2.25 6.35 -24.11
CA PRO A 79 1.33 5.46 -23.41
C PRO A 79 1.46 5.63 -21.91
N CYS A 80 0.35 5.88 -21.22
CA CYS A 80 0.37 6.29 -19.82
C CYS A 80 -0.77 5.64 -19.01
N ALA A 81 -0.49 5.37 -17.74
CA ALA A 81 -1.51 5.05 -16.74
C ALA A 81 -1.25 5.81 -15.44
N ILE A 82 -2.28 5.95 -14.62
CA ILE A 82 -2.21 6.60 -13.31
C ILE A 82 -2.69 5.68 -12.20
N THR A 83 -2.05 5.75 -11.02
CA THR A 83 -2.49 5.06 -9.79
C THR A 83 -2.83 6.09 -8.72
N SER A 84 -3.98 5.91 -8.06
CA SER A 84 -4.34 6.62 -6.83
C SER A 84 -4.00 5.76 -5.62
N HIS A 85 -3.39 6.40 -4.61
CA HIS A 85 -3.13 5.82 -3.28
C HIS A 85 -4.08 6.38 -2.21
N PHE A 86 -5.20 6.98 -2.60
CA PHE A 86 -6.16 7.56 -1.68
C PHE A 86 -6.91 6.50 -0.89
N GLY A 87 -6.72 6.51 0.44
CA GLY A 87 -7.23 5.47 1.34
C GLY A 87 -8.74 5.40 1.51
N TYR A 88 -9.49 6.40 1.06
CA TYR A 88 -10.96 6.43 1.12
C TYR A 88 -11.64 6.26 -0.23
N LEU A 89 -10.95 5.75 -1.25
CA LEU A 89 -11.52 5.67 -2.59
C LEU A 89 -12.80 4.80 -2.61
N GLU A 90 -12.81 3.70 -1.86
CA GLU A 90 -13.97 2.80 -1.72
C GLU A 90 -15.07 3.34 -0.79
N GLN A 91 -14.88 4.55 -0.21
CA GLN A 91 -15.82 5.19 0.71
C GLN A 91 -16.27 6.57 0.17
N PRO A 92 -17.20 6.64 -0.82
CA PRO A 92 -17.58 7.89 -1.48
C PRO A 92 -18.10 8.98 -0.52
N ASN A 93 -18.70 8.58 0.62
CA ASN A 93 -19.15 9.47 1.66
C ASN A 93 -18.00 10.21 2.40
N LYS A 94 -16.76 9.73 2.27
CA LYS A 94 -15.56 10.33 2.86
C LYS A 94 -14.67 11.07 1.86
N TRP A 95 -15.10 11.21 0.61
CA TRP A 95 -14.27 11.89 -0.39
C TRP A 95 -14.00 13.37 -0.09
N GLY A 96 -14.98 14.09 0.53
CA GLY A 96 -14.78 15.49 0.90
C GLY A 96 -14.21 16.33 -0.25
N TYR A 97 -13.10 17.06 0.02
CA TYR A 97 -12.38 17.88 -0.96
C TYR A 97 -11.77 17.06 -2.12
N TYR A 98 -11.49 15.79 -1.90
CA TYR A 98 -10.95 14.88 -2.91
C TYR A 98 -11.91 14.72 -4.10
N LYS A 99 -13.22 14.83 -3.86
CA LYS A 99 -14.25 14.77 -4.90
C LYS A 99 -14.03 15.80 -6.00
N ASP A 100 -13.79 17.04 -5.63
CA ASP A 100 -13.63 18.14 -6.61
C ASP A 100 -12.22 18.16 -7.20
N ARG A 101 -11.22 17.88 -6.41
CA ARG A 101 -9.81 17.97 -6.80
C ARG A 101 -9.36 16.80 -7.66
N ILE A 102 -9.86 15.59 -7.43
CA ILE A 102 -9.37 14.36 -8.06
C ILE A 102 -10.49 13.62 -8.80
N VAL A 103 -11.62 13.33 -8.15
CA VAL A 103 -12.68 12.50 -8.74
C VAL A 103 -13.23 13.12 -10.01
N LYS A 104 -13.59 14.41 -9.99
CA LYS A 104 -14.10 15.11 -11.19
C LYS A 104 -13.09 15.16 -12.35
N PRO A 105 -11.81 15.49 -12.12
CA PRO A 105 -10.77 15.35 -13.14
C PRO A 105 -10.65 13.94 -13.72
N PHE A 106 -10.67 12.89 -12.89
CA PHE A 106 -10.68 11.51 -13.40
C PHE A 106 -11.87 11.22 -14.30
N GLN A 107 -13.08 11.65 -13.92
CA GLN A 107 -14.28 11.49 -14.77
C GLN A 107 -14.15 12.23 -16.11
N ARG A 108 -13.64 13.47 -16.10
CA ARG A 108 -13.49 14.31 -17.29
C ARG A 108 -12.40 13.80 -18.23
N ILE A 109 -11.27 13.38 -17.70
CA ILE A 109 -10.09 12.96 -18.46
C ILE A 109 -10.21 11.51 -18.92
N SER A 110 -10.86 10.67 -18.11
CA SER A 110 -11.01 9.22 -18.34
C SER A 110 -9.69 8.52 -18.67
N PRO A 111 -8.68 8.60 -17.79
CA PRO A 111 -7.36 8.06 -18.06
C PRO A 111 -7.35 6.52 -18.02
N ASN A 112 -6.26 5.90 -18.50
CA ASN A 112 -5.96 4.53 -18.11
C ASN A 112 -5.55 4.49 -16.63
N ILE A 113 -6.13 3.59 -15.85
CA ILE A 113 -5.93 3.51 -14.41
C ILE A 113 -5.41 2.14 -14.01
N PHE A 114 -4.30 2.13 -13.29
CA PHE A 114 -3.82 0.97 -12.58
C PHE A 114 -4.48 0.96 -11.19
N CYS A 115 -5.53 0.14 -11.06
CA CYS A 115 -6.31 -0.01 -9.84
C CYS A 115 -5.58 -0.94 -8.87
N LEU A 116 -5.49 -0.55 -7.60
CA LEU A 116 -4.79 -1.35 -6.59
C LEU A 116 -5.57 -2.61 -6.16
N SER A 117 -6.89 -2.66 -6.41
CA SER A 117 -7.75 -3.81 -6.12
C SER A 117 -8.95 -3.86 -7.07
N ASP A 118 -9.67 -4.98 -7.08
CA ASP A 118 -10.95 -5.10 -7.80
C ASP A 118 -12.00 -4.15 -7.21
N GLY A 119 -12.06 -3.96 -5.88
CA GLY A 119 -12.97 -3.00 -5.24
C GLY A 119 -12.72 -1.57 -5.72
N ILE A 120 -11.48 -1.14 -5.81
CA ILE A 120 -11.10 0.17 -6.37
C ILE A 120 -11.49 0.26 -7.86
N LYS A 121 -11.28 -0.80 -8.65
CA LYS A 121 -11.72 -0.86 -10.04
C LYS A 121 -13.22 -0.68 -10.17
N ASP A 122 -14.00 -1.34 -9.31
CA ASP A 122 -15.45 -1.23 -9.31
C ASP A 122 -15.92 0.19 -8.97
N VAL A 123 -15.24 0.90 -8.08
CA VAL A 123 -15.51 2.31 -7.81
C VAL A 123 -15.29 3.17 -9.06
N TYR A 124 -14.16 3.03 -9.74
CA TYR A 124 -13.89 3.77 -10.97
C TYR A 124 -14.93 3.48 -12.06
N GLN A 125 -15.29 2.21 -12.25
CA GLN A 125 -16.27 1.81 -13.25
C GLN A 125 -17.69 2.28 -12.90
N ASN A 126 -18.15 1.99 -11.66
CA ASN A 126 -19.56 2.11 -11.31
C ASN A 126 -19.93 3.46 -10.68
N LYS A 127 -18.97 4.16 -10.06
CA LYS A 127 -19.22 5.48 -9.41
C LYS A 127 -18.67 6.62 -10.24
N LEU A 128 -17.58 6.42 -10.97
CA LEU A 128 -16.96 7.44 -11.79
C LEU A 128 -17.26 7.28 -13.29
N SER A 129 -17.92 6.19 -13.70
CA SER A 129 -18.26 5.89 -15.10
C SER A 129 -17.04 5.84 -16.05
N ILE A 130 -15.89 5.40 -15.50
CA ILE A 130 -14.69 5.18 -16.32
C ILE A 130 -14.88 3.88 -17.12
N GLU A 131 -14.53 3.90 -18.38
CA GLU A 131 -14.60 2.76 -19.28
C GLU A 131 -13.80 1.56 -18.76
N LYS A 132 -14.41 0.36 -18.73
CA LYS A 132 -13.76 -0.89 -18.27
C LYS A 132 -12.44 -1.16 -19.02
N SER A 133 -12.35 -0.79 -20.28
CA SER A 133 -11.16 -0.94 -21.13
C SER A 133 -9.96 -0.09 -20.67
N ASN A 134 -10.18 0.89 -19.79
CA ASN A 134 -9.16 1.75 -19.21
C ASN A 134 -8.76 1.33 -17.77
N LEU A 135 -9.35 0.26 -17.23
CA LEU A 135 -9.18 -0.14 -15.83
C LEU A 135 -8.43 -1.48 -15.72
N PHE A 136 -7.26 -1.46 -15.11
CA PHE A 136 -6.36 -2.60 -14.98
C PHE A 136 -6.03 -2.84 -13.50
N VAL A 137 -6.20 -4.06 -12.99
CA VAL A 137 -5.86 -4.37 -11.59
C VAL A 137 -4.37 -4.70 -11.49
N THR A 138 -3.62 -3.78 -10.88
CA THR A 138 -2.18 -3.88 -10.64
C THR A 138 -1.91 -3.56 -9.17
N PRO A 139 -1.96 -4.56 -8.26
CA PRO A 139 -1.75 -4.34 -6.84
C PRO A 139 -0.32 -3.90 -6.53
N ASN A 140 -0.14 -3.27 -5.36
CA ASN A 140 1.20 -3.00 -4.85
C ASN A 140 1.91 -4.31 -4.51
N GLY A 141 3.24 -4.30 -4.61
CA GLY A 141 4.08 -5.39 -4.17
C GLY A 141 4.89 -5.04 -2.91
N VAL A 142 5.63 -6.01 -2.42
CA VAL A 142 6.60 -5.88 -1.33
C VAL A 142 7.90 -6.60 -1.70
N ASN A 143 9.03 -6.10 -1.22
CA ASN A 143 10.29 -6.81 -1.36
C ASN A 143 10.44 -7.85 -0.24
N THR A 144 9.90 -9.05 -0.45
CA THR A 144 9.85 -10.12 0.55
C THR A 144 11.23 -10.54 1.07
N ARG A 145 12.31 -10.29 0.30
CA ARG A 145 13.68 -10.69 0.67
C ARG A 145 14.33 -9.77 1.70
N LYS A 146 13.73 -8.60 1.99
CA LYS A 146 14.27 -7.66 2.99
C LYS A 146 13.98 -8.09 4.42
N PHE A 147 12.98 -8.94 4.64
CA PHE A 147 12.51 -9.30 5.97
C PHE A 147 13.26 -10.52 6.51
N ILE A 148 13.71 -10.39 7.76
CA ILE A 148 14.31 -11.51 8.51
C ILE A 148 13.16 -12.18 9.26
N CYS A 149 12.87 -13.44 8.90
CA CYS A 149 11.96 -14.25 9.68
C CYS A 149 12.73 -15.01 10.74
N LYS A 150 12.24 -14.98 11.98
CA LYS A 150 12.78 -15.71 13.13
C LYS A 150 11.83 -16.87 13.44
N ASP A 151 12.37 -18.05 13.68
CA ASP A 151 11.57 -19.24 14.02
C ASP A 151 10.70 -19.00 15.26
N LYS A 152 11.24 -18.26 16.23
CA LYS A 152 10.54 -17.88 17.46
C LYS A 152 10.55 -16.36 17.64
N PRO A 153 9.38 -15.74 17.85
CA PRO A 153 9.32 -14.33 18.17
C PRO A 153 9.94 -14.05 19.54
N LYS A 154 10.61 -12.91 19.68
CA LYS A 154 11.12 -12.45 20.98
C LYS A 154 10.00 -12.05 21.95
N HIS A 155 8.87 -11.61 21.39
CA HIS A 155 7.69 -11.13 22.09
C HIS A 155 6.44 -11.89 21.60
N PRO A 156 6.30 -13.19 21.93
CA PRO A 156 5.20 -14.02 21.43
C PRO A 156 3.83 -13.58 21.95
N ASP A 157 3.80 -12.90 23.08
CA ASP A 157 2.62 -12.36 23.75
C ASP A 157 2.20 -10.96 23.26
N ARG A 158 2.95 -10.36 22.30
CA ARG A 158 2.72 -9.00 21.81
C ARG A 158 2.27 -8.96 20.37
N SER A 159 1.28 -8.12 20.12
CA SER A 159 0.83 -7.74 18.77
C SER A 159 1.38 -6.35 18.45
N LEU A 160 1.66 -6.08 17.17
CA LEU A 160 2.23 -4.81 16.74
C LEU A 160 1.26 -4.03 15.88
N TYR A 161 1.00 -2.76 16.20
CA TYR A 161 0.34 -1.80 15.34
C TYR A 161 1.40 -0.85 14.76
N LEU A 162 1.82 -1.11 13.53
CA LEU A 162 2.89 -0.37 12.86
C LEU A 162 2.32 0.53 11.77
N ALA A 163 2.17 1.81 12.05
CA ALA A 163 1.70 2.83 11.11
C ALA A 163 2.00 4.22 11.66
N LYS A 164 1.92 5.27 10.80
CA LYS A 164 1.79 6.64 11.30
C LYS A 164 0.62 6.69 12.28
N ILE A 165 0.81 7.28 13.45
CA ILE A 165 -0.22 7.41 14.46
C ILE A 165 -1.03 8.67 14.14
N ASP A 166 -2.26 8.49 13.67
CA ASP A 166 -3.19 9.55 13.34
C ASP A 166 -4.65 9.10 13.46
N TYR A 167 -5.58 10.03 13.38
CA TYR A 167 -7.02 9.76 13.53
C TYR A 167 -7.54 8.68 12.55
N ARG A 168 -6.99 8.59 11.34
CA ARG A 168 -7.38 7.60 10.34
C ARG A 168 -6.93 6.19 10.72
N LYS A 169 -5.80 6.08 11.39
CA LYS A 169 -5.26 4.80 11.86
C LYS A 169 -5.84 4.36 13.21
N ARG A 170 -6.57 5.23 13.92
CA ARG A 170 -7.35 4.91 15.13
C ARG A 170 -6.58 4.31 16.31
N GLN A 171 -5.25 4.40 16.37
CA GLN A 171 -4.46 3.74 17.43
C GLN A 171 -4.87 4.17 18.83
N SER A 172 -5.23 5.45 19.03
CA SER A 172 -5.68 5.99 20.31
C SER A 172 -6.92 5.26 20.87
N MET A 173 -7.76 4.66 20.00
CA MET A 173 -8.97 3.93 20.42
C MET A 173 -8.65 2.57 21.07
N PHE A 174 -7.50 1.98 20.81
CA PHE A 174 -7.17 0.60 21.16
C PHE A 174 -6.11 0.49 22.27
N GLN A 175 -5.73 1.59 22.91
CA GLN A 175 -4.66 1.61 23.92
C GLN A 175 -5.02 0.90 25.22
N SER A 176 -6.27 0.51 25.45
CA SER A 176 -6.68 -0.35 26.55
C SER A 176 -6.31 -1.84 26.34
N ILE A 177 -6.00 -2.25 25.09
CA ILE A 177 -5.54 -3.62 24.79
C ILE A 177 -4.09 -3.74 25.20
N SER A 178 -3.84 -4.41 26.34
CA SER A 178 -2.53 -4.45 27.01
C SER A 178 -1.44 -5.17 26.20
N SER A 179 -1.83 -6.12 25.34
CA SER A 179 -0.91 -6.87 24.48
C SER A 179 -0.59 -6.17 23.15
N LEU A 180 -1.20 -5.00 22.85
CA LEU A 180 -1.01 -4.25 21.63
C LEU A 180 0.06 -3.17 21.82
N TYR A 181 1.10 -3.21 20.98
CA TYR A 181 2.23 -2.30 20.99
C TYR A 181 2.22 -1.44 19.72
N TYR A 182 2.64 -0.18 19.81
CA TYR A 182 2.50 0.81 18.75
C TYR A 182 3.86 1.33 18.30
N ALA A 183 4.08 1.36 16.98
CA ALA A 183 5.27 1.96 16.39
C ALA A 183 4.90 2.86 15.21
N GLY A 184 5.52 4.02 15.13
CA GLY A 184 5.34 4.99 14.06
C GLY A 184 5.41 6.44 14.53
N ASN A 185 5.50 7.36 13.57
CA ASN A 185 5.49 8.79 13.85
C ASN A 185 4.13 9.22 14.41
N ASN A 186 4.13 9.86 15.59
CA ASN A 186 2.90 10.29 16.26
C ASN A 186 2.47 11.68 15.80
N ALA A 187 1.29 11.77 15.19
CA ALA A 187 0.59 13.00 14.83
C ALA A 187 -0.82 13.09 15.47
N ASP A 188 -1.19 12.16 16.36
CA ASP A 188 -2.47 12.19 17.07
C ASP A 188 -2.28 12.73 18.48
N PRO A 189 -2.83 13.92 18.83
CA PRO A 189 -2.72 14.48 20.17
C PRO A 189 -3.44 13.66 21.25
N ASN A 190 -4.37 12.77 20.87
CA ASN A 190 -5.10 11.92 21.80
C ASN A 190 -4.35 10.61 22.11
N PHE A 191 -3.26 10.32 21.40
CA PHE A 191 -2.48 9.12 21.62
C PHE A 191 -1.55 9.28 22.83
N ASN A 192 -1.69 8.39 23.83
CA ASN A 192 -0.85 8.39 25.02
C ASN A 192 0.47 7.65 24.78
N VAL A 193 1.56 8.39 24.63
CA VAL A 193 2.89 7.85 24.38
C VAL A 193 3.48 7.02 25.55
N ASN A 194 2.86 7.06 26.73
CA ASN A 194 3.28 6.25 27.88
C ASN A 194 2.70 4.82 27.87
N ILE A 195 1.84 4.50 26.90
CA ILE A 195 1.18 3.18 26.80
C ILE A 195 1.73 2.43 25.58
N ASN A 196 2.59 1.44 25.80
CA ASN A 196 3.09 0.50 24.80
C ASN A 196 3.64 1.14 23.50
N TYR A 197 4.11 2.39 23.57
CA TYR A 197 4.67 3.09 22.41
C TYR A 197 6.16 2.79 22.26
N LEU A 198 6.57 2.35 21.08
CA LEU A 198 7.92 1.93 20.75
C LEU A 198 8.71 2.99 19.98
N GLY A 199 8.10 4.17 19.76
CA GLY A 199 8.70 5.21 18.94
C GLY A 199 8.55 4.98 17.44
N GLU A 200 9.20 5.83 16.66
CA GLU A 200 9.25 5.72 15.20
C GLU A 200 10.35 4.71 14.80
N TRP A 201 10.01 3.80 13.88
CA TRP A 201 10.96 2.80 13.39
C TRP A 201 11.56 3.22 12.05
N SER A 202 12.89 3.09 11.94
CA SER A 202 13.56 3.11 10.63
C SER A 202 13.21 1.84 9.83
N LYS A 203 13.38 1.89 8.51
CA LYS A 203 13.17 0.70 7.66
C LYS A 203 14.12 -0.45 7.99
N GLU A 204 15.36 -0.15 8.35
CA GLU A 204 16.32 -1.19 8.79
C GLU A 204 15.88 -1.85 10.08
N HIS A 205 15.35 -1.07 11.04
CA HIS A 205 14.79 -1.60 12.26
C HIS A 205 13.59 -2.51 11.98
N LEU A 206 12.69 -2.05 11.10
CA LEU A 206 11.52 -2.81 10.67
C LEU A 206 11.92 -4.16 10.06
N TYR A 207 12.81 -4.18 9.08
CA TYR A 207 13.24 -5.41 8.40
C TYR A 207 13.84 -6.45 9.35
N LYS A 208 14.54 -6.02 10.38
CA LYS A 208 15.23 -6.90 11.34
C LYS A 208 14.33 -7.38 12.49
N ASN A 209 13.35 -6.57 12.89
CA ASN A 209 12.66 -6.78 14.17
C ASN A 209 11.14 -7.00 14.04
N LEU A 210 10.57 -6.87 12.83
CA LEU A 210 9.13 -7.08 12.65
C LEU A 210 8.71 -8.49 13.11
N SER A 211 9.50 -9.53 12.80
CA SER A 211 9.24 -10.91 13.19
C SER A 211 9.47 -11.21 14.69
N ASP A 212 9.87 -10.22 15.50
CA ASP A 212 9.94 -10.37 16.96
C ASP A 212 8.56 -10.39 17.63
N TYR A 213 7.52 -10.00 16.92
CA TYR A 213 6.13 -9.94 17.41
C TYR A 213 5.32 -11.13 16.91
N GLY A 214 4.16 -11.35 17.54
CA GLY A 214 3.31 -12.49 17.19
C GLY A 214 2.47 -12.26 15.94
N ASN A 215 1.90 -11.06 15.77
CA ASN A 215 1.11 -10.66 14.60
C ASN A 215 1.10 -9.14 14.41
N LEU A 216 0.56 -8.69 13.28
CA LEU A 216 0.31 -7.27 13.00
C LEU A 216 -1.18 -6.95 13.13
N VAL A 217 -1.48 -5.75 13.64
CA VAL A 217 -2.83 -5.19 13.71
C VAL A 217 -2.88 -3.90 12.89
N LEU A 218 -3.90 -3.74 12.03
CA LEU A 218 -4.15 -2.53 11.25
C LEU A 218 -5.66 -2.28 11.13
N LEU A 219 -6.23 -1.54 12.07
CA LEU A 219 -7.68 -1.24 12.16
C LEU A 219 -8.01 0.16 11.64
N SER A 220 -7.44 0.53 10.53
CA SER A 220 -7.56 1.86 9.90
C SER A 220 -8.98 2.13 9.40
N ASP A 221 -9.40 3.39 9.42
CA ASP A 221 -10.69 3.85 8.90
C ASP A 221 -10.77 3.87 7.36
N GLY A 222 -9.66 3.64 6.68
CA GLY A 222 -9.59 3.56 5.22
C GLY A 222 -8.17 3.26 4.75
N GLU A 223 -8.05 2.37 3.79
CA GLU A 223 -6.82 1.98 3.12
C GLU A 223 -7.07 1.78 1.62
N ALA A 224 -6.05 2.02 0.80
CA ALA A 224 -6.10 1.67 -0.61
C ALA A 224 -5.53 0.25 -0.83
N HIS A 225 -4.32 0.01 -0.37
CA HIS A 225 -3.65 -1.30 -0.31
C HIS A 225 -2.47 -1.18 0.66
N PRO A 226 -2.64 -1.56 1.92
CA PRO A 226 -1.68 -1.23 2.97
C PRO A 226 -0.39 -2.04 2.86
N LEU A 227 0.72 -1.35 2.56
CA LEU A 227 2.05 -1.95 2.42
C LEU A 227 2.46 -2.74 3.69
N VAL A 228 2.13 -2.22 4.87
CA VAL A 228 2.53 -2.82 6.14
C VAL A 228 1.95 -4.22 6.36
N CYS A 229 0.78 -4.53 5.80
CA CYS A 229 0.22 -5.89 5.86
C CYS A 229 1.06 -6.87 5.04
N MET A 230 1.47 -6.49 3.83
CA MET A 230 2.35 -7.32 3.01
C MET A 230 3.75 -7.46 3.64
N GLU A 231 4.26 -6.40 4.29
CA GLU A 231 5.51 -6.42 5.04
C GLU A 231 5.43 -7.40 6.22
N ALA A 232 4.31 -7.41 6.94
CA ALA A 232 4.07 -8.33 8.06
C ALA A 232 4.02 -9.79 7.59
N LEU A 233 3.26 -10.07 6.54
CA LEU A 233 3.19 -11.41 5.95
C LEU A 233 4.57 -11.88 5.46
N ALA A 234 5.37 -11.01 4.85
CA ALA A 234 6.74 -11.32 4.42
C ALA A 234 7.69 -11.60 5.61
N ALA A 235 7.39 -11.08 6.79
CA ALA A 235 8.12 -11.36 8.03
C ALA A 235 7.55 -12.57 8.82
N GLY A 236 6.55 -13.28 8.28
CA GLY A 236 5.92 -14.44 8.90
C GLY A 236 4.90 -14.08 9.99
N LEU A 237 4.34 -12.87 9.95
CA LEU A 237 3.28 -12.44 10.86
C LEU A 237 1.93 -12.53 10.17
N GLY A 238 0.94 -13.14 10.84
CA GLY A 238 -0.46 -12.96 10.46
C GLY A 238 -0.92 -11.52 10.67
N VAL A 239 -2.07 -11.19 10.10
CA VAL A 239 -2.61 -9.83 10.13
C VAL A 239 -4.05 -9.81 10.63
N VAL A 240 -4.34 -8.83 11.50
CA VAL A 240 -5.70 -8.46 11.91
C VAL A 240 -6.00 -7.09 11.31
N VAL A 241 -6.96 -7.03 10.39
CA VAL A 241 -7.27 -5.83 9.62
C VAL A 241 -8.76 -5.49 9.71
N CYS A 242 -9.13 -4.23 9.48
CA CYS A 242 -10.52 -3.87 9.20
C CYS A 242 -10.89 -4.25 7.75
N GLU A 243 -12.17 -4.19 7.42
CA GLU A 243 -12.68 -4.49 6.07
C GLU A 243 -11.92 -3.73 4.97
N TYR A 244 -11.60 -2.45 5.22
CA TYR A 244 -10.87 -1.61 4.26
C TYR A 244 -9.38 -1.95 4.14
N GLY A 245 -8.81 -2.66 5.10
CA GLY A 245 -7.42 -3.13 5.07
C GLY A 245 -7.24 -4.49 4.39
N ALA A 246 -8.34 -5.17 4.08
CA ALA A 246 -8.33 -6.55 3.58
C ALA A 246 -8.16 -6.68 2.05
N ALA A 247 -8.05 -5.55 1.31
CA ALA A 247 -7.90 -5.58 -0.14
C ALA A 247 -6.76 -6.51 -0.60
N ASN A 248 -7.05 -7.37 -1.57
CA ASN A 248 -6.15 -8.40 -2.13
C ASN A 248 -5.67 -9.49 -1.15
N LEU A 249 -6.18 -9.54 0.07
CA LEU A 249 -5.89 -10.62 1.01
C LEU A 249 -6.88 -11.78 0.84
N ASP A 250 -6.39 -13.00 0.89
CA ASP A 250 -7.25 -14.20 0.91
C ASP A 250 -7.77 -14.42 2.34
N THR A 251 -8.96 -13.89 2.59
CA THR A 251 -9.62 -13.94 3.91
C THR A 251 -10.06 -15.34 4.35
N THR A 252 -9.84 -16.37 3.52
CA THR A 252 -10.04 -17.78 3.91
C THR A 252 -8.87 -18.34 4.72
N LYS A 253 -7.74 -17.61 4.78
CA LYS A 253 -6.56 -17.99 5.54
C LYS A 253 -6.72 -17.61 7.01
N GLU A 254 -6.51 -18.56 7.92
CA GLU A 254 -6.67 -18.37 9.38
C GLU A 254 -5.70 -17.33 9.99
N PHE A 255 -4.59 -17.05 9.32
CA PHE A 255 -3.67 -15.97 9.70
C PHE A 255 -4.08 -14.60 9.17
N ILE A 256 -5.23 -14.47 8.51
CA ILE A 256 -5.82 -13.22 8.06
C ILE A 256 -7.19 -13.06 8.74
N THR A 257 -7.26 -12.20 9.74
CA THR A 257 -8.50 -11.90 10.48
C THR A 257 -9.04 -10.56 10.03
N VAL A 258 -10.29 -10.53 9.57
CA VAL A 258 -10.98 -9.30 9.18
C VAL A 258 -11.98 -8.91 10.26
N ILE A 259 -11.81 -7.72 10.82
CA ILE A 259 -12.71 -7.13 11.81
C ILE A 259 -13.81 -6.34 11.10
N PRO A 260 -15.09 -6.70 11.29
CA PRO A 260 -16.18 -5.91 10.77
C PRO A 260 -16.22 -4.51 11.40
N GLU A 261 -16.55 -3.48 10.61
CA GLU A 261 -16.60 -2.09 11.11
C GLU A 261 -17.61 -1.95 12.26
N SER A 262 -18.67 -2.74 12.27
CA SER A 262 -19.65 -2.79 13.37
C SER A 262 -19.07 -3.25 14.71
N LYS A 263 -17.91 -3.92 14.69
CA LYS A 263 -17.22 -4.46 15.88
C LYS A 263 -16.00 -3.64 16.29
N ILE A 264 -15.69 -2.56 15.59
CA ILE A 264 -14.47 -1.77 15.83
C ILE A 264 -14.39 -1.13 17.24
N ASN A 265 -15.52 -0.92 17.89
CA ASN A 265 -15.61 -0.36 19.24
C ASN A 265 -15.76 -1.42 20.35
N ASP A 266 -15.83 -2.70 19.98
CA ASP A 266 -15.97 -3.82 20.92
C ASP A 266 -14.57 -4.31 21.32
N ILE A 267 -13.98 -3.67 22.34
CA ILE A 267 -12.58 -3.90 22.74
C ILE A 267 -12.36 -5.36 23.16
N GLN A 268 -13.31 -6.00 23.84
CA GLN A 268 -13.17 -7.39 24.23
C GLN A 268 -13.11 -8.31 23.02
N TYR A 269 -14.01 -8.13 22.05
CA TYR A 269 -14.01 -8.86 20.80
C TYR A 269 -12.71 -8.67 20.03
N LEU A 270 -12.20 -7.43 19.95
CA LEU A 270 -10.94 -7.14 19.29
C LEU A 270 -9.77 -7.86 19.94
N GLU A 271 -9.71 -7.84 21.27
CA GLU A 271 -8.62 -8.50 22.01
C GLU A 271 -8.65 -10.02 21.80
N GLU A 272 -9.82 -10.66 21.83
CA GLU A 272 -10.00 -12.09 21.56
C GLU A 272 -9.53 -12.47 20.14
N GLU A 273 -9.94 -11.71 19.12
CA GLU A 273 -9.55 -11.97 17.72
C GLU A 273 -8.05 -11.70 17.47
N ILE A 274 -7.48 -10.67 18.10
CA ILE A 274 -6.04 -10.38 18.03
C ILE A 274 -5.23 -11.52 18.63
N ILE A 275 -5.63 -12.03 19.81
CA ILE A 275 -4.94 -13.14 20.48
C ILE A 275 -5.04 -14.41 19.64
N LYS A 276 -6.22 -14.77 19.16
CA LYS A 276 -6.46 -15.96 18.33
C LYS A 276 -5.59 -15.94 17.06
N ASN A 277 -5.59 -14.80 16.34
CA ASN A 277 -4.74 -14.65 15.15
C ASN A 277 -3.25 -14.76 15.49
N ARG A 278 -2.82 -14.16 16.61
CA ARG A 278 -1.44 -14.21 17.08
C ARG A 278 -0.96 -15.63 17.40
N GLU A 279 -1.75 -16.38 18.14
CA GLU A 279 -1.45 -17.77 18.50
C GLU A 279 -1.33 -18.66 17.25
N TYR A 280 -2.25 -18.52 16.30
CA TYR A 280 -2.18 -19.23 15.04
C TYR A 280 -0.92 -18.84 14.24
N SER A 281 -0.65 -17.55 14.13
CA SER A 281 0.45 -17.01 13.32
C SER A 281 1.82 -17.48 13.79
N ILE A 282 2.05 -17.56 15.10
CA ILE A 282 3.33 -17.99 15.68
C ILE A 282 3.70 -19.42 15.26
N VAL A 283 2.69 -20.28 15.13
CA VAL A 283 2.89 -21.70 14.78
C VAL A 283 3.01 -21.92 13.27
N HIS A 284 2.46 -21.00 12.44
CA HIS A 284 2.35 -21.19 11.00
C HIS A 284 3.17 -20.19 10.17
N ARG A 285 4.29 -19.69 10.68
CA ARG A 285 5.14 -18.67 10.05
C ARG A 285 5.58 -19.02 8.64
N ASP A 286 5.96 -20.27 8.40
CA ASP A 286 6.41 -20.72 7.08
C ASP A 286 5.30 -20.62 6.04
N ALA A 287 4.08 -21.03 6.38
CA ALA A 287 2.91 -20.94 5.51
C ALA A 287 2.54 -19.46 5.21
N ILE A 288 2.73 -18.56 6.20
CA ILE A 288 2.51 -17.13 6.03
C ILE A 288 3.54 -16.54 5.06
N ILE A 289 4.82 -16.90 5.21
CA ILE A 289 5.89 -16.46 4.30
C ILE A 289 5.65 -16.97 2.87
N GLU A 290 5.28 -18.24 2.73
CA GLU A 290 4.93 -18.80 1.44
C GLU A 290 3.80 -18.01 0.76
N TYR A 291 2.74 -17.73 1.52
CA TYR A 291 1.64 -16.90 1.03
C TYR A 291 2.10 -15.48 0.61
N ALA A 292 3.02 -14.88 1.36
CA ALA A 292 3.54 -13.54 1.08
C ALA A 292 4.25 -13.44 -0.27
N PHE A 293 4.75 -14.52 -0.85
CA PHE A 293 5.35 -14.52 -2.18
C PHE A 293 4.38 -14.09 -3.29
N ASN A 294 3.07 -14.21 -3.08
CA ASN A 294 2.07 -13.69 -4.01
C ASN A 294 2.18 -12.16 -4.18
N PHE A 295 2.69 -11.46 -3.16
CA PHE A 295 2.89 -10.01 -3.15
C PHE A 295 4.32 -9.60 -3.51
N ASN A 296 5.21 -10.53 -3.87
CA ASN A 296 6.56 -10.17 -4.28
C ASN A 296 6.54 -9.29 -5.53
N TRP A 297 7.29 -8.18 -5.52
CA TRP A 297 7.31 -7.22 -6.63
C TRP A 297 7.62 -7.85 -7.98
N VAL A 298 8.57 -8.79 -8.05
CA VAL A 298 8.89 -9.46 -9.33
C VAL A 298 7.66 -10.19 -9.86
N ASN A 299 6.99 -10.93 -9.01
CA ASN A 299 5.77 -11.68 -9.37
C ASN A 299 4.62 -10.76 -9.83
N ILE A 300 4.39 -9.65 -9.10
CA ILE A 300 3.39 -8.64 -9.46
C ILE A 300 3.74 -8.00 -10.82
N ILE A 301 5.00 -7.67 -11.04
CA ILE A 301 5.44 -7.02 -12.29
C ILE A 301 5.27 -7.96 -13.47
N GLU A 302 5.76 -9.18 -13.39
CA GLU A 302 5.70 -10.14 -14.50
C GLU A 302 4.26 -10.54 -14.85
N ASN A 303 3.40 -10.77 -13.83
CA ASN A 303 2.08 -11.36 -14.05
C ASN A 303 0.93 -10.34 -14.12
N ARG A 304 1.14 -9.09 -13.69
CA ARG A 304 0.09 -8.07 -13.63
C ARG A 304 0.49 -6.77 -14.35
N TYR A 305 1.62 -6.19 -13.99
CA TYR A 305 2.01 -4.87 -14.46
C TYR A 305 2.46 -4.86 -15.92
N ILE A 306 3.43 -5.67 -16.30
CA ILE A 306 3.99 -5.70 -17.66
C ILE A 306 2.95 -6.09 -18.72
N PRO A 307 2.08 -7.09 -18.52
CA PRO A 307 1.01 -7.38 -19.48
C PRO A 307 0.09 -6.18 -19.75
N CYS A 308 -0.23 -5.40 -18.70
CA CYS A 308 -1.04 -4.18 -18.86
C CYS A 308 -0.28 -3.08 -19.62
N VAL A 309 1.01 -2.89 -19.30
CA VAL A 309 1.87 -1.91 -19.99
C VAL A 309 1.99 -2.25 -21.49
N GLU A 310 2.29 -3.51 -21.83
CA GLU A 310 2.40 -3.96 -23.21
C GLU A 310 1.10 -3.78 -24.00
N TYR A 311 -0.04 -4.10 -23.36
CA TYR A 311 -1.36 -3.85 -23.96
C TYR A 311 -1.58 -2.37 -24.23
N LEU A 312 -1.25 -1.47 -23.31
CA LEU A 312 -1.40 -0.03 -23.49
C LEU A 312 -0.47 0.54 -24.57
N ILE A 313 0.76 0.04 -24.66
CA ILE A 313 1.69 0.40 -25.75
C ILE A 313 1.14 -0.05 -27.11
N SER A 314 0.56 -1.24 -27.19
CA SER A 314 0.01 -1.78 -28.45
C SER A 314 -1.18 -0.99 -29.00
N LYS A 315 -1.94 -0.30 -28.13
CA LYS A 315 -3.09 0.52 -28.54
C LYS A 315 -2.69 1.82 -29.28
N VAL A 316 -1.46 2.27 -29.15
CA VAL A 316 -0.98 3.55 -29.69
C VAL A 316 -0.18 3.35 -30.99
N LYS A 317 0.24 2.12 -31.25
CA LYS A 317 0.85 1.71 -32.54
C LYS A 317 -0.22 1.42 -33.58
#